data_2b130f03982136de50453557fc85d695
#
_entry.id   2b130f03982136de50453557fc85d695
#
_cell.length_a   1.000
_cell.length_b   1.000
_cell.length_c   1.000
_cell.angle_alpha   90.00
_cell.angle_beta   90.00
_cell.angle_gamma   90.00
#
_symmetry.space_group_name_H-M   'P 1'
#
loop_
_entity.id
_entity.type
_entity.pdbx_description
1 polymer ?
#
loop_
_entity_poly.entity_id
_entity_poly.type
_entity_poly.pdbx_seq_one_letter_code
_entity_poly.pdbx_strand_id
1 'polypeptide(L)'
;MQRTFAATSINLKPTGSQGNDRVTPSIKRACGDCTLCCKVMAIEALAKPAGSWCRHCKPGQGCAIYAEHPAECASFSCLWLVNDLLDERWKPSRSKLVLTTSEDGIEVRCDPGSPNAWRREPYASEIRAWAVEGERNDMTVVVIAGQRVILVTPEREFDLGSVGPDDRIVRELEGTKVVGVTVSSAAASGHGSAESEPSARRIALGSGHDRGDPQAWNSWLALEQAKQVTK
;
A
#
# COMPACT_ATOMS: atom_id res chain seq x y z
N MET A 1 44.62 -30.05 -32.28
CA MET A 1 43.59 -31.04 -31.86
C MET A 1 42.36 -30.29 -31.41
N GLN A 2 41.42 -30.06 -32.31
CA GLN A 2 40.15 -29.43 -32.05
C GLN A 2 39.14 -30.52 -31.67
N ARG A 3 38.52 -30.40 -30.48
CA ARG A 3 37.41 -31.25 -30.06
C ARG A 3 36.09 -30.56 -30.37
N THR A 4 35.38 -31.11 -31.33
CA THR A 4 34.01 -30.76 -31.71
C THR A 4 33.06 -31.36 -30.68
N PHE A 5 32.27 -30.54 -30.01
CA PHE A 5 31.14 -31.00 -29.18
C PHE A 5 29.87 -30.98 -30.03
N ALA A 6 29.28 -32.15 -30.20
CA ALA A 6 27.99 -32.34 -30.86
C ALA A 6 26.86 -31.86 -29.90
N ALA A 7 26.02 -30.93 -30.36
CA ALA A 7 24.81 -30.52 -29.68
C ALA A 7 23.68 -31.53 -29.93
N THR A 8 23.25 -32.24 -28.90
CA THR A 8 22.10 -33.14 -28.96
C THR A 8 20.84 -32.30 -28.65
N SER A 9 20.01 -32.05 -29.66
CA SER A 9 18.72 -31.41 -29.52
C SER A 9 17.71 -32.37 -28.88
N ILE A 10 17.27 -32.07 -27.67
CA ILE A 10 16.17 -32.79 -27.03
C ILE A 10 14.86 -32.11 -27.42
N ASN A 11 14.07 -32.82 -28.22
CA ASN A 11 12.75 -32.38 -28.67
C ASN A 11 11.71 -32.70 -27.57
N LEU A 12 11.41 -31.73 -26.71
CA LEU A 12 10.34 -31.83 -25.72
C LEU A 12 9.00 -31.53 -26.38
N LYS A 13 8.20 -32.57 -26.60
CA LYS A 13 6.78 -32.43 -26.94
C LYS A 13 6.05 -31.67 -25.79
N PRO A 14 5.20 -30.71 -26.09
CA PRO A 14 4.35 -30.10 -25.04
C PRO A 14 3.28 -31.10 -24.64
N THR A 15 3.41 -31.67 -23.45
CA THR A 15 2.33 -32.40 -22.80
C THR A 15 1.30 -31.41 -22.30
N GLY A 16 0.05 -31.72 -22.58
CA GLY A 16 -1.18 -31.00 -22.38
C GLY A 16 -1.24 -29.97 -21.27
N SER A 17 -1.79 -28.83 -21.64
CA SER A 17 -2.32 -27.79 -20.75
C SER A 17 -3.34 -28.41 -19.79
N GLN A 18 -2.89 -28.76 -18.57
CA GLN A 18 -3.81 -28.88 -17.46
C GLN A 18 -4.11 -27.45 -17.02
N GLY A 19 -5.36 -27.03 -17.27
CA GLY A 19 -5.88 -25.76 -16.80
C GLY A 19 -5.65 -25.65 -15.31
N ASN A 20 -4.74 -24.78 -14.91
CA ASN A 20 -4.59 -24.36 -13.54
C ASN A 20 -5.76 -23.41 -13.25
N ASP A 21 -6.93 -23.97 -12.97
CA ASP A 21 -8.04 -23.25 -12.37
C ASP A 21 -7.55 -22.77 -10.99
N ARG A 22 -6.80 -21.66 -11.01
CA ARG A 22 -6.62 -20.86 -9.82
C ARG A 22 -8.03 -20.36 -9.47
N VAL A 23 -8.65 -21.03 -8.53
CA VAL A 23 -9.82 -20.53 -7.83
C VAL A 23 -9.39 -19.20 -7.22
N THR A 24 -9.61 -18.14 -7.93
CA THR A 24 -9.54 -16.78 -7.37
C THR A 24 -10.63 -16.74 -6.31
N PRO A 25 -10.31 -16.61 -5.02
CA PRO A 25 -11.34 -16.53 -4.00
C PRO A 25 -12.25 -15.36 -4.38
N SER A 26 -13.52 -15.66 -4.60
CA SER A 26 -14.53 -14.66 -4.90
C SER A 26 -14.73 -13.83 -3.64
N ILE A 27 -14.05 -12.68 -3.55
CA ILE A 27 -14.19 -11.76 -2.43
C ILE A 27 -15.64 -11.29 -2.38
N LYS A 28 -16.38 -11.80 -1.40
CA LYS A 28 -17.81 -11.48 -1.20
C LYS A 28 -18.03 -10.23 -0.33
N ARG A 29 -16.97 -9.45 -0.06
CA ARG A 29 -17.09 -8.25 0.76
C ARG A 29 -17.70 -7.10 -0.02
N ALA A 30 -18.52 -6.32 0.66
CA ALA A 30 -19.08 -5.08 0.15
C ALA A 30 -18.80 -3.95 1.13
N CYS A 31 -18.67 -2.73 0.63
CA CYS A 31 -18.53 -1.54 1.47
C CYS A 31 -19.69 -1.40 2.46
N GLY A 32 -20.93 -1.70 1.99
CA GLY A 32 -22.12 -1.56 2.81
C GLY A 32 -22.28 -0.14 3.36
N ASP A 33 -22.31 -0.02 4.68
CA ASP A 33 -22.35 1.22 5.45
C ASP A 33 -20.99 1.94 5.59
N CYS A 34 -19.92 1.33 5.11
CA CYS A 34 -18.58 1.90 5.21
C CYS A 34 -18.38 3.00 4.17
N THR A 35 -18.21 4.23 4.62
CA THR A 35 -18.01 5.42 3.78
C THR A 35 -16.71 6.16 4.09
N LEU A 36 -15.79 5.56 4.86
CA LEU A 36 -14.60 6.28 5.34
C LEU A 36 -13.68 6.75 4.22
N CYS A 37 -13.57 6.00 3.11
CA CYS A 37 -12.80 6.43 1.93
C CYS A 37 -13.32 7.76 1.36
N CYS A 38 -14.64 8.00 1.38
CA CYS A 38 -15.24 9.27 0.97
C CYS A 38 -14.81 10.47 1.82
N LYS A 39 -14.26 10.23 3.00
CA LYS A 39 -13.67 11.27 3.85
C LYS A 39 -12.15 11.36 3.66
N VAL A 40 -11.48 10.24 3.72
CA VAL A 40 -10.02 10.17 3.83
C VAL A 40 -9.33 10.45 2.50
N MET A 41 -9.83 9.89 1.38
CA MET A 41 -9.20 10.04 0.07
C MET A 41 -9.49 11.40 -0.57
N ALA A 42 -8.55 11.93 -1.34
CA ALA A 42 -8.83 13.03 -2.27
C ALA A 42 -9.69 12.53 -3.43
N ILE A 43 -10.42 13.39 -4.10
CA ILE A 43 -11.17 13.10 -5.33
C ILE A 43 -11.01 14.31 -6.24
N GLU A 44 -10.11 14.22 -7.20
CA GLU A 44 -9.75 15.36 -8.08
C GLU A 44 -10.92 15.81 -8.93
N ALA A 45 -11.64 14.88 -9.54
CA ALA A 45 -12.82 15.17 -10.35
C ALA A 45 -13.93 15.95 -9.62
N LEU A 46 -13.92 15.95 -8.28
CA LEU A 46 -14.86 16.69 -7.44
C LEU A 46 -14.20 17.88 -6.72
N ALA A 47 -12.93 18.16 -6.99
CA ALA A 47 -12.10 19.13 -6.25
C ALA A 47 -12.20 18.91 -4.72
N LYS A 48 -12.30 17.65 -4.29
CA LYS A 48 -12.48 17.27 -2.90
C LYS A 48 -11.10 16.93 -2.30
N PRO A 49 -10.59 17.71 -1.33
CA PRO A 49 -9.32 17.42 -0.69
C PRO A 49 -9.40 16.17 0.20
N ALA A 50 -8.24 15.54 0.46
CA ALA A 50 -8.13 14.48 1.45
C ALA A 50 -8.55 14.98 2.85
N GLY A 51 -9.11 14.08 3.66
CA GLY A 51 -9.46 14.37 5.06
C GLY A 51 -10.80 15.10 5.26
N SER A 52 -11.49 15.53 4.22
CA SER A 52 -12.81 16.15 4.29
C SER A 52 -13.88 15.24 3.69
N TRP A 53 -15.12 15.38 4.17
CA TRP A 53 -16.23 14.60 3.62
C TRP A 53 -16.55 15.02 2.18
N CYS A 54 -16.78 14.02 1.32
CA CYS A 54 -17.36 14.27 0.02
C CYS A 54 -18.79 14.83 0.16
N ARG A 55 -19.13 15.89 -0.58
CA ARG A 55 -20.47 16.50 -0.56
C ARG A 55 -21.59 15.54 -0.98
N HIS A 56 -21.28 14.51 -1.75
CA HIS A 56 -22.22 13.49 -2.19
C HIS A 56 -22.27 12.28 -1.26
N CYS A 57 -21.44 12.23 -0.24
CA CYS A 57 -21.44 11.14 0.73
C CYS A 57 -22.50 11.37 1.80
N LYS A 58 -23.30 10.34 2.06
CA LYS A 58 -24.15 10.24 3.24
C LYS A 58 -23.43 9.29 4.23
N PRO A 59 -22.74 9.82 5.27
CA PRO A 59 -21.96 9.00 6.17
C PRO A 59 -22.75 7.83 6.75
N GLY A 60 -22.21 6.61 6.64
CA GLY A 60 -22.88 5.39 7.07
C GLY A 60 -24.03 4.90 6.18
N GLN A 61 -24.33 5.60 5.08
CA GLN A 61 -25.43 5.24 4.18
C GLN A 61 -24.96 5.02 2.72
N GLY A 62 -23.84 5.63 2.32
CA GLY A 62 -23.29 5.47 0.98
C GLY A 62 -23.16 6.77 0.18
N CYS A 63 -23.11 6.64 -1.13
CA CYS A 63 -22.95 7.74 -2.08
C CYS A 63 -24.30 8.12 -2.72
N ALA A 64 -24.66 9.40 -2.68
CA ALA A 64 -25.92 9.89 -3.28
C ALA A 64 -25.90 9.83 -4.82
N ILE A 65 -24.71 9.82 -5.44
CA ILE A 65 -24.50 9.74 -6.88
C ILE A 65 -23.83 8.44 -7.29
N TYR A 66 -24.14 7.32 -6.62
CA TYR A 66 -23.42 6.05 -6.82
C TYR A 66 -23.42 5.57 -8.27
N ALA A 67 -24.51 5.78 -9.01
CA ALA A 67 -24.61 5.40 -10.41
C ALA A 67 -23.79 6.30 -11.37
N GLU A 68 -23.44 7.50 -10.92
CA GLU A 68 -22.78 8.55 -11.71
C GLU A 68 -21.51 9.06 -11.07
N HIS A 69 -20.99 8.32 -10.08
CA HIS A 69 -19.78 8.76 -9.36
C HIS A 69 -18.56 8.78 -10.30
N PRO A 70 -17.56 9.63 -10.04
CA PRO A 70 -16.35 9.71 -10.84
C PRO A 70 -15.63 8.36 -10.97
N ALA A 71 -14.93 8.19 -12.09
CA ALA A 71 -14.14 6.98 -12.36
C ALA A 71 -13.15 6.66 -11.23
N GLU A 72 -12.56 7.66 -10.61
CA GLU A 72 -11.70 7.52 -9.43
C GLU A 72 -12.39 6.78 -8.29
N CYS A 73 -13.65 7.14 -7.99
CA CYS A 73 -14.42 6.46 -6.95
C CYS A 73 -14.81 5.04 -7.37
N ALA A 74 -15.19 4.84 -8.66
CA ALA A 74 -15.57 3.53 -9.20
C ALA A 74 -14.39 2.55 -9.16
N SER A 75 -13.21 3.06 -9.42
CA SER A 75 -12.01 2.26 -9.49
C SER A 75 -11.35 2.03 -8.13
N PHE A 76 -11.67 2.80 -7.10
CA PHE A 76 -11.06 2.68 -5.79
C PHE A 76 -11.58 1.46 -5.01
N SER A 77 -10.65 0.67 -4.50
CA SER A 77 -10.94 -0.41 -3.55
C SER A 77 -9.90 -0.37 -2.44
N CYS A 78 -10.34 -0.24 -1.19
CA CYS A 78 -9.42 -0.34 -0.06
C CYS A 78 -8.95 -1.78 0.11
N LEU A 79 -7.78 -1.98 0.71
CA LEU A 79 -7.19 -3.30 0.85
C LEU A 79 -8.10 -4.27 1.64
N TRP A 80 -8.83 -3.80 2.65
CA TRP A 80 -9.80 -4.63 3.36
C TRP A 80 -10.87 -5.21 2.44
N LEU A 81 -11.32 -4.45 1.44
CA LEU A 81 -12.37 -4.90 0.52
C LEU A 81 -11.88 -6.01 -0.42
N VAL A 82 -10.62 -5.96 -0.83
CA VAL A 82 -10.04 -6.84 -1.86
C VAL A 82 -9.11 -7.92 -1.32
N ASN A 83 -8.88 -7.96 0.00
CA ASN A 83 -7.99 -8.92 0.63
C ASN A 83 -8.69 -9.66 1.78
N ASP A 84 -8.94 -10.95 1.60
CA ASP A 84 -9.64 -11.80 2.58
C ASP A 84 -8.81 -12.09 3.83
N LEU A 85 -7.51 -11.84 3.80
CA LEU A 85 -6.61 -12.04 4.93
C LEU A 85 -6.77 -10.98 6.01
N LEU A 86 -7.31 -9.81 5.66
CA LEU A 86 -7.67 -8.79 6.65
C LEU A 86 -9.03 -9.12 7.25
N ASP A 87 -9.10 -9.31 8.55
CA ASP A 87 -10.35 -9.60 9.23
C ASP A 87 -11.29 -8.38 9.35
N GLU A 88 -12.46 -8.58 9.94
CA GLU A 88 -13.48 -7.55 10.11
C GLU A 88 -13.05 -6.36 10.99
N ARG A 89 -12.01 -6.52 11.81
CA ARG A 89 -11.46 -5.41 12.61
C ARG A 89 -10.87 -4.33 11.72
N TRP A 90 -10.31 -4.74 10.54
CA TRP A 90 -9.72 -3.83 9.57
C TRP A 90 -10.75 -3.10 8.69
N LYS A 91 -12.05 -3.43 8.78
CA LYS A 91 -13.09 -2.65 8.08
C LYS A 91 -12.95 -1.17 8.44
N PRO A 92 -12.80 -0.26 7.45
CA PRO A 92 -12.46 1.14 7.76
C PRO A 92 -13.45 1.85 8.68
N SER A 93 -14.73 1.50 8.64
CA SER A 93 -15.72 2.05 9.57
C SER A 93 -15.43 1.71 11.04
N ARG A 94 -14.76 0.57 11.31
CA ARG A 94 -14.37 0.10 12.65
C ARG A 94 -12.96 0.56 13.02
N SER A 95 -11.99 0.26 12.18
CA SER A 95 -10.58 0.58 12.43
C SER A 95 -10.30 2.08 12.46
N LYS A 96 -11.06 2.88 11.71
CA LYS A 96 -10.76 4.29 11.38
C LYS A 96 -9.52 4.44 10.50
N LEU A 97 -9.16 3.37 9.78
CA LEU A 97 -8.01 3.27 8.91
C LEU A 97 -8.45 2.82 7.52
N VAL A 98 -8.01 3.52 6.49
CA VAL A 98 -8.13 3.08 5.08
C VAL A 98 -6.76 2.59 4.65
N LEU A 99 -6.67 1.31 4.31
CA LEU A 99 -5.45 0.71 3.80
C LEU A 99 -5.46 0.77 2.28
N THR A 100 -4.37 1.24 1.71
CA THR A 100 -4.11 1.25 0.27
C THR A 100 -2.73 0.68 -0.01
N THR A 101 -2.47 0.27 -1.23
CA THR A 101 -1.16 -0.17 -1.69
C THR A 101 -0.62 0.78 -2.74
N SER A 102 0.69 0.93 -2.76
CA SER A 102 1.47 1.55 -3.82
C SER A 102 2.51 0.56 -4.32
N GLU A 103 3.28 0.91 -5.34
CA GLU A 103 4.42 0.11 -5.80
C GLU A 103 5.46 -0.08 -4.68
N ASP A 104 5.59 0.90 -3.81
CA ASP A 104 6.58 0.93 -2.75
C ASP A 104 6.11 0.30 -1.42
N GLY A 105 4.81 0.03 -1.26
CA GLY A 105 4.38 -0.52 0.02
C GLY A 105 2.90 -0.32 0.40
N ILE A 106 2.62 -0.39 1.70
CA ILE A 106 1.29 -0.15 2.28
C ILE A 106 1.20 1.28 2.80
N GLU A 107 0.10 1.94 2.46
CA GLU A 107 -0.28 3.20 3.08
C GLU A 107 -1.46 2.99 4.04
N VAL A 108 -1.29 3.41 5.27
CA VAL A 108 -2.30 3.40 6.33
C VAL A 108 -2.82 4.81 6.52
N ARG A 109 -3.96 5.12 5.92
CA ARG A 109 -4.55 6.47 5.98
C ARG A 109 -5.55 6.54 7.13
N CYS A 110 -5.27 7.39 8.11
CA CYS A 110 -6.10 7.57 9.29
C CYS A 110 -7.30 8.49 9.02
N ASP A 111 -8.44 8.18 9.64
CA ASP A 111 -9.53 9.15 9.78
C ASP A 111 -9.01 10.40 10.51
N PRO A 112 -9.14 11.62 9.96
CA PRO A 112 -8.72 12.84 10.65
C PRO A 112 -9.37 13.05 12.02
N GLY A 113 -10.56 12.48 12.25
CA GLY A 113 -11.21 12.44 13.55
C GLY A 113 -10.59 11.43 14.53
N SER A 114 -9.68 10.60 14.08
CA SER A 114 -9.02 9.55 14.87
C SER A 114 -7.57 9.34 14.40
N PRO A 115 -6.71 10.37 14.43
CA PRO A 115 -5.38 10.35 13.83
C PRO A 115 -4.44 9.33 14.49
N ASN A 116 -4.74 8.91 15.72
CA ASN A 116 -3.98 7.91 16.46
C ASN A 116 -4.63 6.51 16.41
N ALA A 117 -5.58 6.26 15.52
CA ALA A 117 -6.26 4.95 15.43
C ALA A 117 -5.29 3.80 15.18
N TRP A 118 -4.26 4.02 14.38
CA TRP A 118 -3.23 3.06 14.03
C TRP A 118 -2.32 2.63 15.21
N ARG A 119 -2.27 3.43 16.30
CA ARG A 119 -1.48 3.13 17.52
C ARG A 119 -2.23 2.24 18.51
N ARG A 120 -3.51 1.97 18.27
CA ARG A 120 -4.30 1.08 19.12
C ARG A 120 -4.03 -0.37 18.76
N GLU A 121 -4.02 -1.23 19.78
CA GLU A 121 -3.99 -2.67 19.52
C GLU A 121 -5.33 -3.18 18.97
N PRO A 122 -5.31 -4.16 18.04
CA PRO A 122 -4.12 -4.87 17.55
C PRO A 122 -3.41 -4.21 16.35
N TYR A 123 -3.90 -3.07 15.86
CA TYR A 123 -3.39 -2.42 14.63
C TYR A 123 -1.91 -2.06 14.74
N ALA A 124 -1.49 -1.53 15.90
CA ALA A 124 -0.10 -1.14 16.12
C ALA A 124 0.87 -2.34 15.93
N SER A 125 0.53 -3.47 16.54
CA SER A 125 1.35 -4.69 16.43
C SER A 125 1.33 -5.26 15.01
N GLU A 126 0.18 -5.27 14.34
CA GLU A 126 0.05 -5.79 12.98
C GLU A 126 0.78 -4.89 11.96
N ILE A 127 0.65 -3.56 12.08
CA ILE A 127 1.38 -2.59 11.23
C ILE A 127 2.89 -2.76 11.41
N ARG A 128 3.37 -2.98 12.63
CA ARG A 128 4.79 -3.23 12.89
C ARG A 128 5.24 -4.57 12.31
N ALA A 129 4.42 -5.61 12.37
CA ALA A 129 4.72 -6.89 11.72
C ALA A 129 4.82 -6.73 10.19
N TRP A 130 3.96 -5.91 9.58
CA TRP A 130 4.08 -5.57 8.16
C TRP A 130 5.36 -4.81 7.85
N ALA A 131 5.83 -3.92 8.73
CA ALA A 131 7.10 -3.24 8.55
C ALA A 131 8.29 -4.20 8.61
N VAL A 132 8.26 -5.21 9.50
CA VAL A 132 9.31 -6.25 9.57
C VAL A 132 9.41 -7.03 8.26
N GLU A 133 8.29 -7.41 7.70
CA GLU A 133 8.29 -8.15 6.45
C GLU A 133 8.56 -7.25 5.24
N GLY A 134 8.05 -6.01 5.29
CA GLY A 134 8.33 -5.00 4.29
C GLY A 134 9.83 -4.76 4.12
N GLU A 135 10.57 -4.62 5.21
CA GLU A 135 12.03 -4.43 5.17
C GLU A 135 12.76 -5.59 4.45
N ARG A 136 12.28 -6.84 4.60
CA ARG A 136 12.84 -8.02 3.92
C ARG A 136 12.57 -8.04 2.42
N ASN A 137 11.48 -7.42 1.98
CA ASN A 137 11.00 -7.44 0.60
C ASN A 137 11.15 -6.08 -0.08
N ASP A 138 11.91 -5.17 0.52
CA ASP A 138 12.13 -3.79 0.04
C ASP A 138 10.83 -2.99 -0.13
N MET A 139 9.88 -3.22 0.75
CA MET A 139 8.60 -2.56 0.79
C MET A 139 8.48 -1.72 2.07
N THR A 140 7.62 -0.72 2.04
CA THR A 140 7.45 0.22 3.14
C THR A 140 6.07 0.17 3.74
N VAL A 141 5.97 0.59 4.98
CA VAL A 141 4.71 0.88 5.64
C VAL A 141 4.69 2.35 6.04
N VAL A 142 3.78 3.10 5.44
CA VAL A 142 3.63 4.53 5.67
C VAL A 142 2.28 4.80 6.32
N VAL A 143 2.27 5.55 7.41
CA VAL A 143 1.05 6.01 8.07
C VAL A 143 0.82 7.49 7.74
N ILE A 144 -0.37 7.82 7.28
CA ILE A 144 -0.79 9.19 6.96
C ILE A 144 -1.88 9.59 7.96
N ALA A 145 -1.51 10.44 8.91
CA ALA A 145 -2.37 10.91 10.00
C ALA A 145 -2.62 12.43 9.88
N GLY A 146 -3.64 12.79 9.15
CA GLY A 146 -3.88 14.18 8.75
C GLY A 146 -2.84 14.66 7.75
N GLN A 147 -2.04 15.65 8.15
CA GLN A 147 -0.92 16.14 7.32
C GLN A 147 0.41 15.46 7.66
N ARG A 148 0.46 14.65 8.69
CA ARG A 148 1.71 13.98 9.11
C ARG A 148 1.87 12.66 8.39
N VAL A 149 3.04 12.46 7.86
CA VAL A 149 3.49 11.22 7.23
C VAL A 149 4.52 10.57 8.15
N ILE A 150 4.31 9.30 8.46
CA ILE A 150 5.14 8.53 9.39
C ILE A 150 5.57 7.26 8.67
N LEU A 151 6.86 7.07 8.45
CA LEU A 151 7.41 5.82 7.98
C LEU A 151 7.62 4.90 9.19
N VAL A 152 6.99 3.71 9.13
CA VAL A 152 7.10 2.69 10.19
C VAL A 152 8.15 1.67 9.77
N THR A 153 9.14 1.45 10.62
CA THR A 153 10.14 0.38 10.48
C THR A 153 10.05 -0.60 11.66
N PRO A 154 10.73 -1.75 11.61
CA PRO A 154 10.71 -2.71 12.70
C PRO A 154 11.10 -2.13 14.06
N GLU A 155 12.12 -1.28 14.09
CA GLU A 155 12.69 -0.76 15.33
C GLU A 155 12.12 0.59 15.75
N ARG A 156 11.72 1.42 14.80
CA ARG A 156 11.31 2.80 15.10
C ARG A 156 10.36 3.39 14.07
N GLU A 157 9.86 4.56 14.37
CA GLU A 157 9.04 5.37 13.50
C GLU A 157 9.81 6.64 13.12
N PHE A 158 9.76 7.01 11.85
CA PHE A 158 10.29 8.27 11.36
C PHE A 158 9.11 9.21 11.06
N ASP A 159 8.97 10.25 11.85
CA ASP A 159 7.99 11.29 11.59
C ASP A 159 8.56 12.29 10.59
N LEU A 160 7.98 12.30 9.41
CA LEU A 160 8.43 13.12 8.28
C LEU A 160 7.72 14.48 8.22
N GLY A 161 6.79 14.74 9.14
CA GLY A 161 5.95 15.92 9.10
C GLY A 161 5.00 15.93 7.92
N SER A 162 4.81 17.10 7.31
CA SER A 162 4.00 17.24 6.10
C SER A 162 4.83 16.94 4.87
N VAL A 163 4.36 16.01 4.05
CA VAL A 163 4.97 15.64 2.77
C VAL A 163 4.00 16.01 1.66
N GLY A 164 4.44 16.85 0.74
CA GLY A 164 3.65 17.31 -0.41
C GLY A 164 3.58 16.26 -1.52
N PRO A 165 2.69 16.46 -2.52
CA PRO A 165 2.51 15.52 -3.63
C PRO A 165 3.76 15.41 -4.52
N ASP A 166 4.59 16.47 -4.59
CA ASP A 166 5.81 16.50 -5.39
C ASP A 166 7.06 16.15 -4.57
N ASP A 167 6.91 15.98 -3.26
CA ASP A 167 8.00 15.59 -2.39
C ASP A 167 8.31 14.11 -2.54
N ARG A 168 9.57 13.75 -2.30
CA ARG A 168 10.06 12.38 -2.33
C ARG A 168 10.64 12.00 -0.99
N ILE A 169 10.24 10.84 -0.51
CA ILE A 169 10.83 10.22 0.68
C ILE A 169 12.02 9.39 0.21
N VAL A 170 13.19 9.69 0.73
CA VAL A 170 14.44 8.98 0.43
C VAL A 170 14.86 8.21 1.66
N ARG A 171 15.00 6.90 1.53
CA ARG A 171 15.49 6.00 2.58
C ARG A 171 16.99 5.81 2.46
N GLU A 172 17.69 5.93 3.55
CA GLU A 172 19.10 5.53 3.70
C GLU A 172 19.12 4.10 4.23
N LEU A 173 19.80 3.20 3.54
CA LEU A 173 19.78 1.77 3.83
C LEU A 173 21.17 1.26 4.26
N GLU A 174 21.19 0.43 5.29
CA GLU A 174 22.30 -0.46 5.63
C GLU A 174 21.87 -1.91 5.37
N GLY A 175 22.25 -2.48 4.22
CA GLY A 175 21.64 -3.72 3.72
C GLY A 175 20.18 -3.52 3.39
N THR A 176 19.27 -4.23 4.08
CA THR A 176 17.82 -4.03 3.95
C THR A 176 17.26 -3.06 5.01
N LYS A 177 18.05 -2.73 6.03
CA LYS A 177 17.61 -1.94 7.17
C LYS A 177 17.57 -0.46 6.85
N VAL A 178 16.46 0.22 7.19
CA VAL A 178 16.32 1.67 7.07
C VAL A 178 17.01 2.34 8.27
N VAL A 179 18.12 3.03 8.03
CA VAL A 179 18.90 3.72 9.07
C VAL A 179 18.62 5.22 9.12
N GLY A 180 18.21 5.81 7.99
CA GLY A 180 17.84 7.22 7.87
C GLY A 180 16.70 7.43 6.88
N VAL A 181 16.02 8.57 7.02
CA VAL A 181 14.96 8.99 6.08
C VAL A 181 15.02 10.50 5.92
N THR A 182 14.99 10.97 4.68
CA THR A 182 14.92 12.38 4.34
C THR A 182 13.77 12.66 3.39
N VAL A 183 13.22 13.86 3.44
CA VAL A 183 12.22 14.34 2.47
C VAL A 183 12.90 15.36 1.57
N SER A 184 12.90 15.10 0.27
CA SER A 184 13.42 16.04 -0.74
C SER A 184 12.26 16.65 -1.52
N SER A 185 12.22 17.99 -1.57
CA SER A 185 11.25 18.71 -2.39
C SER A 185 11.73 18.81 -3.84
N ALA A 186 10.82 18.58 -4.79
CA ALA A 186 11.11 18.73 -6.22
C ALA A 186 11.57 20.15 -6.59
N ALA A 187 11.15 21.15 -5.83
CA ALA A 187 11.55 22.55 -6.02
C ALA A 187 13.03 22.81 -5.71
N ALA A 188 13.69 21.94 -4.94
CA ALA A 188 15.12 22.07 -4.59
C ALA A 188 16.09 21.47 -5.62
N SER A 189 15.60 20.80 -6.66
CA SER A 189 16.39 20.09 -7.67
C SER A 189 16.80 20.99 -8.85
N GLY A 190 17.09 22.26 -8.60
CA GLY A 190 17.76 23.16 -9.55
C GLY A 190 19.25 22.86 -9.59
N HIS A 191 19.73 22.16 -10.66
CA HIS A 191 21.13 22.02 -11.03
C HIS A 191 22.08 21.52 -9.92
N GLY A 192 22.05 20.24 -9.67
CA GLY A 192 23.12 19.50 -9.04
C GLY A 192 23.16 18.12 -9.67
N SER A 193 24.23 17.79 -10.37
CA SER A 193 24.52 16.43 -10.84
C SER A 193 24.56 15.51 -9.63
N ALA A 194 23.46 14.80 -9.40
CA ALA A 194 23.39 13.77 -8.38
C ALA A 194 24.22 12.58 -8.84
N GLU A 195 25.45 12.50 -8.38
CA GLU A 195 26.14 11.21 -8.29
C GLU A 195 25.24 10.31 -7.43
N SER A 196 24.78 9.24 -8.05
CA SER A 196 23.91 8.25 -7.43
C SER A 196 24.68 7.52 -6.35
N GLU A 197 24.48 7.86 -5.10
CA GLU A 197 24.86 6.99 -3.99
C GLU A 197 24.03 5.70 -4.08
N PRO A 198 24.67 4.51 -4.13
CA PRO A 198 24.00 3.23 -4.43
C PRO A 198 23.08 2.72 -3.32
N SER A 199 22.95 3.43 -2.20
CA SER A 199 22.18 2.99 -1.02
C SER A 199 20.89 3.78 -0.77
N ALA A 200 20.56 4.79 -1.57
CA ALA A 200 19.37 5.61 -1.35
C ALA A 200 18.20 5.15 -2.24
N ARG A 201 17.10 4.74 -1.64
CA ARG A 201 15.86 4.39 -2.35
C ARG A 201 14.76 5.41 -2.14
N ARG A 202 14.05 5.71 -3.22
CA ARG A 202 12.98 6.71 -3.25
C ARG A 202 11.62 6.04 -3.11
N ILE A 203 10.73 6.64 -2.35
CA ILE A 203 9.33 6.25 -2.18
C ILE A 203 8.47 7.36 -2.75
N ALA A 204 7.52 7.02 -3.61
CA ALA A 204 6.46 7.93 -4.02
C ALA A 204 5.22 7.68 -3.15
N LEU A 205 4.68 8.71 -2.52
CA LEU A 205 3.37 8.62 -1.91
C LEU A 205 2.33 8.62 -3.04
N GLY A 206 1.62 7.52 -3.19
CA GLY A 206 0.56 7.41 -4.19
C GLY A 206 -0.55 8.42 -3.95
N SER A 207 -1.14 8.96 -5.02
CA SER A 207 -2.35 9.80 -4.96
C SER A 207 -3.57 9.04 -4.40
N GLY A 208 -3.39 7.78 -4.05
CA GLY A 208 -4.43 6.88 -3.57
C GLY A 208 -5.18 6.17 -4.69
N HIS A 209 -4.90 6.51 -5.94
CA HIS A 209 -5.49 5.90 -7.14
C HIS A 209 -4.50 4.98 -7.86
N ASP A 210 -3.22 5.09 -7.56
CA ASP A 210 -2.19 4.24 -8.13
C ASP A 210 -2.21 2.88 -7.42
N ARG A 211 -2.56 1.85 -8.18
CA ARG A 211 -2.68 0.49 -7.67
C ARG A 211 -1.35 -0.23 -7.89
N GLY A 212 -0.57 -0.37 -6.85
CA GLY A 212 0.38 -1.47 -6.79
C GLY A 212 -0.37 -2.79 -7.02
N ASP A 213 0.29 -3.78 -7.59
CA ASP A 213 -0.34 -5.08 -7.86
C ASP A 213 -0.91 -5.67 -6.56
N PRO A 214 -2.27 -5.74 -6.40
CA PRO A 214 -2.87 -6.31 -5.20
C PRO A 214 -2.48 -7.78 -4.98
N GLN A 215 -2.02 -8.49 -6.04
CA GLN A 215 -1.62 -9.88 -5.95
C GLN A 215 -0.24 -10.04 -5.30
N ALA A 216 0.69 -9.12 -5.52
CA ALA A 216 1.98 -9.11 -4.83
C ALA A 216 1.77 -9.00 -3.31
N TRP A 217 0.83 -8.15 -2.89
CA TRP A 217 0.46 -7.95 -1.48
C TRP A 217 -0.33 -9.11 -0.89
N ASN A 218 -1.20 -9.75 -1.67
CA ASN A 218 -1.92 -10.94 -1.23
C ASN A 218 -0.96 -12.09 -0.94
N SER A 219 0.07 -12.28 -1.77
CA SER A 219 1.11 -13.28 -1.53
C SER A 219 1.92 -12.98 -0.26
N TRP A 220 2.21 -11.72 -0.02
CA TRP A 220 2.97 -11.26 1.12
C TRP A 220 2.17 -11.37 2.44
N LEU A 221 0.93 -10.91 2.49
CA LEU A 221 0.07 -11.06 3.67
C LEU A 221 -0.26 -12.54 3.97
N ALA A 222 -0.37 -13.39 2.94
CA ALA A 222 -0.57 -14.82 3.13
C ALA A 222 0.62 -15.51 3.82
N LEU A 223 1.85 -15.10 3.52
CA LEU A 223 3.06 -15.61 4.17
C LEU A 223 3.10 -15.28 5.66
N GLU A 224 2.62 -14.09 6.07
CA GLU A 224 2.59 -13.72 7.49
C GLU A 224 1.53 -14.49 8.30
N GLN A 225 0.36 -14.72 7.74
CA GLN A 225 -0.66 -15.50 8.44
C GLN A 225 -0.27 -16.98 8.59
N ALA A 226 0.38 -17.56 7.59
CA ALA A 226 0.89 -18.93 7.69
C ALA A 226 1.90 -19.11 8.83
N LYS A 227 2.70 -18.08 9.15
CA LYS A 227 3.65 -18.09 10.27
C LYS A 227 3.00 -17.97 11.65
N GLN A 228 1.82 -17.33 11.74
CA GLN A 228 1.09 -17.18 13.00
C GLN A 228 0.30 -18.44 13.38
N VAL A 229 -0.08 -19.27 12.42
CA VAL A 229 -0.81 -20.55 12.66
C VAL A 229 0.13 -21.67 13.14
N THR A 230 1.44 -21.51 12.98
CA THR A 230 2.46 -22.51 13.35
C THR A 230 3.13 -22.23 14.70
N LYS A 231 2.65 -21.26 15.47
CA LYS A 231 3.02 -20.99 16.86
C LYS A 231 1.88 -21.31 17.83
#